data_34604b2a6df3b9303d25d68f312cb159
#
_entry.id   34604b2a6df3b9303d25d68f312cb159
#
_cell.length_a   1.000
_cell.length_b   1.000
_cell.length_c   1.000
_cell.angle_alpha   90.00
_cell.angle_beta   90.00
_cell.angle_gamma   90.00
#
_symmetry.space_group_name_H-M   'P 1'
#
loop_
_entity.id
_entity.type
_entity.pdbx_description
1 polymer ?
#
loop_
_entity_poly.entity_id
_entity_poly.type
_entity_poly.pdbx_seq_one_letter_code
_entity_poly.pdbx_strand_id
1 'polypeptide(L)'
;EQIRNIDRLLAEIAQKEAITQQQLAEAEATYQKTIAQADRSYQAQEYRQAITTYRQALALKSEEAYPRNMIGKAEQALAALEKQQADEAEKQRQEEERINALKRKYTEIIAEADQAFKNENYSAAKLRYSEADQLNLGEDYPRKRLGEIEQIIHSSKYKARLAEYNKNKTLAEKNLEQKNYASAKVY
;
A
#
# COMPACT_ATOMS: atom_id res chain seq x y z
N GLU A 1 45.70 25.57 72.89
CA GLU A 1 44.88 24.41 72.64
C GLU A 1 43.59 24.80 71.91
N GLN A 2 42.88 25.85 72.30
CA GLN A 2 41.68 26.36 71.64
C GLN A 2 41.87 26.80 70.16
N ILE A 3 43.02 27.52 69.88
CA ILE A 3 43.34 27.99 68.53
C ILE A 3 43.49 26.77 67.56
N ARG A 4 44.23 25.75 67.96
CA ARG A 4 44.45 24.52 67.18
C ARG A 4 43.17 23.75 66.94
N ASN A 5 42.17 23.81 67.84
CA ASN A 5 40.90 23.19 67.67
C ASN A 5 40.04 23.96 66.65
N ILE A 6 40.09 25.29 66.67
CA ILE A 6 39.46 26.16 65.71
C ILE A 6 40.00 25.92 64.29
N ASP A 7 41.32 25.88 64.12
CA ASP A 7 41.94 25.62 62.83
C ASP A 7 41.58 24.26 62.23
N ARG A 8 41.47 23.24 63.08
CA ARG A 8 41.01 21.92 62.68
C ARG A 8 39.50 21.94 62.19
N LEU A 9 38.63 22.62 62.93
CA LEU A 9 37.24 22.76 62.56
C LEU A 9 37.08 23.55 61.27
N LEU A 10 37.84 24.60 61.03
CA LEU A 10 37.83 25.36 59.79
C LEU A 10 38.30 24.51 58.63
N ALA A 11 39.33 23.67 58.81
CA ALA A 11 39.78 22.74 57.76
C ALA A 11 38.74 21.67 57.43
N GLU A 12 38.05 21.12 58.45
CA GLU A 12 36.93 20.17 58.26
C GLU A 12 35.75 20.80 57.48
N ILE A 13 35.38 22.05 57.80
CA ILE A 13 34.34 22.80 57.12
C ILE A 13 34.75 23.02 55.64
N ALA A 14 35.96 23.54 55.42
CA ALA A 14 36.47 23.77 54.05
C ALA A 14 36.47 22.47 53.22
N GLN A 15 36.86 21.34 53.81
CA GLN A 15 36.85 20.05 53.15
C GLN A 15 35.42 19.60 52.79
N LYS A 16 34.47 19.76 53.72
CA LYS A 16 33.03 19.45 53.44
C LYS A 16 32.44 20.34 52.36
N GLU A 17 32.78 21.65 52.38
CA GLU A 17 32.34 22.58 51.33
C GLU A 17 32.94 22.19 49.97
N ALA A 18 34.21 21.82 49.88
CA ALA A 18 34.84 21.36 48.63
C ALA A 18 34.18 20.09 48.09
N ILE A 19 33.88 19.11 48.97
CA ILE A 19 33.19 17.88 48.56
C ILE A 19 31.75 18.22 48.04
N THR A 20 31.04 19.09 48.71
CA THR A 20 29.70 19.52 48.31
C THR A 20 29.74 20.24 46.98
N GLN A 21 30.69 21.14 46.75
CA GLN A 21 30.84 21.84 45.47
C GLN A 21 31.17 20.87 44.33
N GLN A 22 32.04 19.87 44.58
CA GLN A 22 32.34 18.85 43.60
C GLN A 22 31.11 18.03 43.26
N GLN A 23 30.34 17.58 44.23
CA GLN A 23 29.07 16.81 44.01
C GLN A 23 28.06 17.61 43.23
N LEU A 24 27.88 18.90 43.49
CA LEU A 24 27.04 19.80 42.73
C LEU A 24 27.49 19.96 41.27
N ALA A 25 28.80 20.10 41.05
CA ALA A 25 29.36 20.21 39.71
C ALA A 25 29.18 18.91 38.90
N GLU A 26 29.37 17.75 39.52
CA GLU A 26 29.14 16.43 38.89
C GLU A 26 27.68 16.21 38.55
N ALA A 27 26.74 16.59 39.45
CA ALA A 27 25.30 16.53 39.18
C ALA A 27 24.91 17.45 38.03
N GLU A 28 25.43 18.67 37.96
CA GLU A 28 25.20 19.59 36.85
C GLU A 28 25.71 19.03 35.53
N ALA A 29 26.94 18.52 35.50
CA ALA A 29 27.53 17.91 34.30
C ALA A 29 26.70 16.72 33.80
N THR A 30 26.22 15.89 34.74
CA THR A 30 25.34 14.74 34.41
C THR A 30 24.02 15.21 33.84
N TYR A 31 23.39 16.23 34.42
CA TYR A 31 22.17 16.83 33.91
C TYR A 31 22.33 17.35 32.48
N GLN A 32 23.40 18.15 32.23
CA GLN A 32 23.67 18.73 30.90
C GLN A 32 23.92 17.64 29.87
N LYS A 33 24.66 16.58 30.21
CA LYS A 33 24.86 15.42 29.32
C LYS A 33 23.56 14.72 28.99
N THR A 34 22.68 14.53 29.98
CA THR A 34 21.38 13.88 29.80
C THR A 34 20.45 14.71 28.91
N ILE A 35 20.43 16.05 29.08
CA ILE A 35 19.72 16.97 28.23
C ILE A 35 20.23 16.88 26.78
N ALA A 36 21.54 16.96 26.56
CA ALA A 36 22.13 16.88 25.24
C ALA A 36 21.80 15.53 24.53
N GLN A 37 21.71 14.44 25.27
CA GLN A 37 21.31 13.15 24.73
C GLN A 37 19.82 13.16 24.36
N ALA A 38 18.93 13.70 25.20
CA ALA A 38 17.53 13.81 24.93
C ALA A 38 17.23 14.68 23.68
N ASP A 39 17.94 15.81 23.54
CA ASP A 39 17.84 16.71 22.40
C ASP A 39 18.23 16.00 21.09
N ARG A 40 19.29 15.17 21.11
CA ARG A 40 19.68 14.36 19.95
C ARG A 40 18.60 13.36 19.56
N SER A 41 18.03 12.65 20.52
CA SER A 41 16.93 11.72 20.27
C SER A 41 15.70 12.44 19.72
N TYR A 42 15.41 13.64 20.23
CA TYR A 42 14.30 14.46 19.70
C TYR A 42 14.54 14.87 18.22
N GLN A 43 15.76 15.33 17.92
CA GLN A 43 16.15 15.70 16.54
C GLN A 43 16.15 14.51 15.59
N ALA A 44 16.48 13.32 16.07
CA ALA A 44 16.41 12.07 15.33
C ALA A 44 14.98 11.52 15.19
N GLN A 45 13.97 12.25 15.69
CA GLN A 45 12.56 11.83 15.74
C GLN A 45 12.29 10.56 16.57
N GLU A 46 13.25 10.20 17.42
CA GLU A 46 13.12 9.09 18.39
C GLU A 46 12.38 9.59 19.64
N TYR A 47 11.15 10.06 19.46
CA TYR A 47 10.39 10.79 20.47
C TYR A 47 10.19 10.02 21.77
N ARG A 48 9.92 8.72 21.71
CA ARG A 48 9.77 7.88 22.92
C ARG A 48 11.04 7.85 23.76
N GLN A 49 12.20 7.76 23.09
CA GLN A 49 13.50 7.79 23.77
C GLN A 49 13.81 9.18 24.31
N ALA A 50 13.52 10.23 23.53
CA ALA A 50 13.66 11.61 24.00
C ALA A 50 12.86 11.87 25.27
N ILE A 51 11.57 11.49 25.31
CA ILE A 51 10.70 11.62 26.50
C ILE A 51 11.31 10.91 27.70
N THR A 52 11.77 9.68 27.51
CA THR A 52 12.39 8.90 28.60
C THR A 52 13.64 9.60 29.15
N THR A 53 14.49 10.10 28.26
CA THR A 53 15.74 10.76 28.63
C THR A 53 15.50 12.13 29.28
N TYR A 54 14.51 12.92 28.80
CA TYR A 54 14.10 14.16 29.47
C TYR A 54 13.52 13.90 30.86
N ARG A 55 12.77 12.81 31.06
CA ARG A 55 12.29 12.41 32.40
C ARG A 55 13.46 12.06 33.33
N GLN A 56 14.52 11.42 32.81
CA GLN A 56 15.75 11.19 33.60
C GLN A 56 16.42 12.51 34.00
N ALA A 57 16.47 13.50 33.10
CA ALA A 57 16.98 14.83 33.43
C ALA A 57 16.14 15.51 34.54
N LEU A 58 14.79 15.39 34.50
CA LEU A 58 13.93 15.89 35.55
C LEU A 58 14.11 15.17 36.89
N ALA A 59 14.51 13.89 36.89
CA ALA A 59 14.84 13.19 38.14
C ALA A 59 16.12 13.73 38.77
N LEU A 60 17.05 14.30 37.99
CA LEU A 60 18.25 14.97 38.50
C LEU A 60 17.93 16.40 38.98
N LYS A 61 17.05 17.10 38.27
CA LYS A 61 16.65 18.48 38.57
C LYS A 61 15.16 18.66 38.31
N SER A 62 14.35 18.45 39.32
CA SER A 62 12.87 18.39 39.19
C SER A 62 12.21 19.71 38.80
N GLU A 63 12.85 20.85 39.11
CA GLU A 63 12.25 22.18 38.89
C GLU A 63 12.55 22.78 37.52
N GLU A 64 13.35 22.11 36.69
CA GLU A 64 13.76 22.63 35.41
C GLU A 64 12.59 22.65 34.39
N ALA A 65 12.34 23.81 33.81
CA ALA A 65 11.25 24.01 32.87
C ALA A 65 11.56 23.42 31.47
N TYR A 66 12.82 23.43 31.06
CA TYR A 66 13.22 23.04 29.72
C TYR A 66 12.85 21.57 29.40
N PRO A 67 13.30 20.56 30.17
CA PRO A 67 12.96 19.18 29.86
C PRO A 67 11.44 18.90 29.99
N ARG A 68 10.76 19.62 30.88
CA ARG A 68 9.29 19.51 31.03
C ARG A 68 8.56 19.97 29.78
N ASN A 69 8.97 21.09 29.21
CA ASN A 69 8.43 21.61 27.94
C ASN A 69 8.76 20.70 26.76
N MET A 70 9.99 20.15 26.73
CA MET A 70 10.43 19.26 25.66
C MET A 70 9.70 17.91 25.69
N ILE A 71 9.36 17.38 26.86
CA ILE A 71 8.48 16.20 26.99
C ILE A 71 7.14 16.48 26.31
N GLY A 72 6.48 17.60 26.60
CA GLY A 72 5.21 17.95 25.98
C GLY A 72 5.30 18.07 24.45
N LYS A 73 6.36 18.69 23.94
CA LYS A 73 6.60 18.75 22.48
C LYS A 73 6.84 17.37 21.87
N ALA A 74 7.62 16.52 22.54
CA ALA A 74 7.92 15.19 22.05
C ALA A 74 6.67 14.29 22.08
N GLU A 75 5.81 14.41 23.10
CA GLU A 75 4.54 13.70 23.19
C GLU A 75 3.58 14.10 22.06
N GLN A 76 3.49 15.40 21.75
CA GLN A 76 2.70 15.89 20.62
C GLN A 76 3.24 15.40 19.26
N ALA A 77 4.56 15.46 19.08
CA ALA A 77 5.20 14.97 17.85
C ALA A 77 5.03 13.46 17.69
N LEU A 78 5.16 12.69 18.77
CA LEU A 78 4.92 11.25 18.77
C LEU A 78 3.48 10.92 18.37
N ALA A 79 2.51 11.59 18.98
CA ALA A 79 1.09 11.39 18.66
C ALA A 79 0.77 11.73 17.19
N ALA A 80 1.37 12.80 16.66
CA ALA A 80 1.23 13.16 15.24
C ALA A 80 1.82 12.10 14.30
N LEU A 81 3.01 11.58 14.63
CA LEU A 81 3.67 10.53 13.86
C LEU A 81 2.87 9.22 13.89
N GLU A 82 2.40 8.80 15.07
CA GLU A 82 1.59 7.59 15.22
C GLU A 82 0.27 7.69 14.45
N LYS A 83 -0.36 8.86 14.48
CA LYS A 83 -1.57 9.12 13.69
C LYS A 83 -1.28 9.02 12.19
N GLN A 84 -0.21 9.66 11.72
CA GLN A 84 0.17 9.58 10.31
C GLN A 84 0.44 8.13 9.86
N GLN A 85 1.14 7.36 10.67
CA GLN A 85 1.40 5.94 10.39
C GLN A 85 0.11 5.11 10.37
N ALA A 86 -0.81 5.38 11.29
CA ALA A 86 -2.11 4.70 11.32
C ALA A 86 -2.97 5.04 10.09
N ASP A 87 -3.02 6.32 9.69
CA ASP A 87 -3.75 6.78 8.51
C ASP A 87 -3.17 6.16 7.21
N GLU A 88 -1.84 6.06 7.12
CA GLU A 88 -1.18 5.43 5.98
C GLU A 88 -1.43 3.91 5.93
N ALA A 89 -1.32 3.23 7.06
CA ALA A 89 -1.63 1.80 7.16
C ALA A 89 -3.10 1.50 6.80
N GLU A 90 -4.03 2.37 7.22
CA GLU A 90 -5.43 2.24 6.87
C GLU A 90 -5.67 2.41 5.35
N LYS A 91 -5.03 3.40 4.72
CA LYS A 91 -5.10 3.58 3.26
C LYS A 91 -4.55 2.38 2.50
N GLN A 92 -3.42 1.83 2.95
CA GLN A 92 -2.82 0.64 2.34
C GLN A 92 -3.76 -0.56 2.45
N ARG A 93 -4.38 -0.76 3.61
CA ARG A 93 -5.36 -1.83 3.83
C ARG A 93 -6.58 -1.69 2.93
N GLN A 94 -7.15 -0.49 2.83
CA GLN A 94 -8.30 -0.21 1.94
C GLN A 94 -7.95 -0.46 0.47
N GLU A 95 -6.77 -0.06 0.03
CA GLU A 95 -6.33 -0.31 -1.34
C GLU A 95 -6.11 -1.80 -1.61
N GLU A 96 -5.53 -2.53 -0.66
CA GLU A 96 -5.37 -3.98 -0.77
C GLU A 96 -6.73 -4.70 -0.82
N GLU A 97 -7.68 -4.31 0.03
CA GLU A 97 -9.05 -4.84 0.01
C GLU A 97 -9.73 -4.55 -1.33
N ARG A 98 -9.56 -3.34 -1.88
CA ARG A 98 -10.08 -2.95 -3.20
C ARG A 98 -9.51 -3.82 -4.32
N ILE A 99 -8.20 -4.01 -4.33
CA ILE A 99 -7.51 -4.85 -5.32
C ILE A 99 -7.98 -6.31 -5.20
N ASN A 100 -8.10 -6.83 -3.99
CA ASN A 100 -8.56 -8.18 -3.75
C ASN A 100 -10.02 -8.39 -4.20
N ALA A 101 -10.88 -7.41 -3.98
CA ALA A 101 -12.27 -7.43 -4.47
C ALA A 101 -12.33 -7.43 -6.01
N LEU A 102 -11.50 -6.62 -6.68
CA LEU A 102 -11.40 -6.61 -8.15
C LEU A 102 -10.88 -7.95 -8.69
N LYS A 103 -9.88 -8.55 -8.06
CA LYS A 103 -9.37 -9.88 -8.46
C LYS A 103 -10.42 -10.98 -8.33
N ARG A 104 -11.20 -10.98 -7.25
CA ARG A 104 -12.32 -11.92 -7.08
C ARG A 104 -13.34 -11.74 -8.19
N LYS A 105 -13.79 -10.50 -8.44
CA LYS A 105 -14.74 -10.20 -9.51
C LYS A 105 -14.22 -10.63 -10.89
N TYR A 106 -12.95 -10.39 -11.17
CA TYR A 106 -12.29 -10.85 -12.39
C TYR A 106 -12.36 -12.37 -12.53
N THR A 107 -12.01 -13.11 -11.47
CA THR A 107 -12.04 -14.57 -11.49
C THR A 107 -13.44 -15.12 -11.76
N GLU A 108 -14.46 -14.53 -11.14
CA GLU A 108 -15.86 -14.89 -11.36
C GLU A 108 -16.29 -14.65 -12.82
N ILE A 109 -15.99 -13.46 -13.36
CA ILE A 109 -16.31 -13.11 -14.74
C ILE A 109 -15.58 -14.04 -15.73
N ILE A 110 -14.31 -14.35 -15.49
CA ILE A 110 -13.55 -15.28 -16.34
C ILE A 110 -14.16 -16.68 -16.30
N ALA A 111 -14.56 -17.18 -15.14
CA ALA A 111 -15.20 -18.47 -15.03
C ALA A 111 -16.51 -18.54 -15.82
N GLU A 112 -17.34 -17.49 -15.77
CA GLU A 112 -18.57 -17.37 -16.57
C GLU A 112 -18.26 -17.28 -18.06
N ALA A 113 -17.23 -16.50 -18.44
CA ALA A 113 -16.80 -16.37 -19.82
C ALA A 113 -16.31 -17.69 -20.41
N ASP A 114 -15.47 -18.43 -19.67
CA ASP A 114 -14.95 -19.73 -20.07
C ASP A 114 -16.07 -20.77 -20.20
N GLN A 115 -17.04 -20.75 -19.29
CA GLN A 115 -18.18 -21.62 -19.38
C GLN A 115 -19.05 -21.31 -20.61
N ALA A 116 -19.29 -20.03 -20.90
CA ALA A 116 -20.02 -19.61 -22.10
C ALA A 116 -19.26 -20.01 -23.37
N PHE A 117 -17.95 -19.82 -23.40
CA PHE A 117 -17.08 -20.23 -24.51
C PHE A 117 -17.13 -21.75 -24.74
N LYS A 118 -17.02 -22.55 -23.68
CA LYS A 118 -17.12 -24.02 -23.74
C LYS A 118 -18.46 -24.51 -24.27
N ASN A 119 -19.52 -23.78 -23.97
CA ASN A 119 -20.88 -24.05 -24.47
C ASN A 119 -21.11 -23.47 -25.88
N GLU A 120 -20.08 -22.98 -26.57
CA GLU A 120 -20.13 -22.34 -27.88
C GLU A 120 -21.04 -21.08 -27.93
N ASN A 121 -21.43 -20.54 -26.78
CA ASN A 121 -22.15 -19.28 -26.68
C ASN A 121 -21.18 -18.09 -26.80
N TYR A 122 -20.64 -17.89 -27.99
CA TYR A 122 -19.59 -16.91 -28.26
C TYR A 122 -20.05 -15.46 -28.01
N SER A 123 -21.35 -15.19 -28.15
CA SER A 123 -21.87 -13.84 -27.84
C SER A 123 -21.79 -13.53 -26.35
N ALA A 124 -22.20 -14.46 -25.50
CA ALA A 124 -22.11 -14.32 -24.05
C ALA A 124 -20.64 -14.33 -23.59
N ALA A 125 -19.82 -15.23 -24.13
CA ALA A 125 -18.38 -15.28 -23.83
C ALA A 125 -17.66 -13.96 -24.16
N LYS A 126 -17.96 -13.40 -25.36
CA LYS A 126 -17.38 -12.12 -25.78
C LYS A 126 -17.75 -10.99 -24.82
N LEU A 127 -19.01 -10.93 -24.38
CA LEU A 127 -19.46 -9.92 -23.43
C LEU A 127 -18.69 -10.03 -22.11
N ARG A 128 -18.59 -11.24 -21.55
CA ARG A 128 -17.91 -11.50 -20.27
C ARG A 128 -16.41 -11.27 -20.34
N TYR A 129 -15.73 -11.73 -21.40
CA TYR A 129 -14.30 -11.42 -21.57
C TYR A 129 -14.04 -9.92 -21.73
N SER A 130 -14.92 -9.19 -22.42
CA SER A 130 -14.81 -7.73 -22.52
C SER A 130 -15.00 -7.05 -21.17
N GLU A 131 -15.90 -7.53 -20.34
CA GLU A 131 -16.12 -7.05 -18.97
C GLU A 131 -14.89 -7.31 -18.09
N ALA A 132 -14.29 -8.50 -18.21
CA ALA A 132 -13.03 -8.82 -17.51
C ALA A 132 -11.87 -7.92 -17.94
N ASP A 133 -11.72 -7.64 -19.25
CA ASP A 133 -10.66 -6.76 -19.75
C ASP A 133 -10.83 -5.32 -19.27
N GLN A 134 -12.07 -4.84 -19.11
CA GLN A 134 -12.35 -3.50 -18.56
C GLN A 134 -11.93 -3.32 -17.10
N LEU A 135 -11.77 -4.40 -16.32
CA LEU A 135 -11.24 -4.30 -14.96
C LEU A 135 -9.76 -3.88 -14.92
N ASN A 136 -9.09 -3.95 -16.06
CA ASN A 136 -7.71 -3.46 -16.29
C ASN A 136 -6.69 -3.96 -15.24
N LEU A 137 -6.74 -5.25 -14.92
CA LEU A 137 -5.80 -5.88 -13.99
C LEU A 137 -4.46 -6.28 -14.64
N GLY A 138 -4.24 -5.89 -15.90
CA GLY A 138 -3.00 -6.20 -16.65
C GLY A 138 -2.95 -7.63 -17.21
N GLU A 139 -4.04 -8.38 -17.13
CA GLU A 139 -4.13 -9.75 -17.61
C GLU A 139 -4.45 -9.79 -19.12
N ASP A 140 -3.64 -10.51 -19.88
CA ASP A 140 -3.82 -10.66 -21.34
C ASP A 140 -4.84 -11.74 -21.73
N TYR A 141 -5.24 -12.58 -20.80
CA TYR A 141 -6.11 -13.73 -21.06
C TYR A 141 -7.43 -13.35 -21.75
N PRO A 142 -8.21 -12.36 -21.24
CA PRO A 142 -9.47 -11.97 -21.89
C PRO A 142 -9.28 -11.51 -23.34
N ARG A 143 -8.24 -10.74 -23.63
CA ARG A 143 -7.95 -10.23 -25.00
C ARG A 143 -7.62 -11.35 -25.97
N LYS A 144 -6.83 -12.34 -25.53
CA LYS A 144 -6.53 -13.53 -26.33
C LYS A 144 -7.82 -14.28 -26.69
N ARG A 145 -8.69 -14.52 -25.69
CA ARG A 145 -9.97 -15.21 -25.90
C ARG A 145 -10.93 -14.44 -26.78
N LEU A 146 -10.97 -13.10 -26.67
CA LEU A 146 -11.73 -12.24 -27.58
C LEU A 146 -11.26 -12.39 -29.03
N GLY A 147 -9.94 -12.40 -29.26
CA GLY A 147 -9.38 -12.66 -30.60
C GLY A 147 -9.74 -14.02 -31.16
N GLU A 148 -9.71 -15.08 -30.33
CA GLU A 148 -10.14 -16.43 -30.73
C GLU A 148 -11.61 -16.46 -31.13
N ILE A 149 -12.50 -15.84 -30.34
CA ILE A 149 -13.92 -15.75 -30.65
C ILE A 149 -14.15 -15.04 -31.99
N GLU A 150 -13.45 -13.95 -32.26
CA GLU A 150 -13.57 -13.23 -33.52
C GLU A 150 -13.16 -14.10 -34.71
N GLN A 151 -12.08 -14.85 -34.61
CA GLN A 151 -11.66 -15.78 -35.64
C GLN A 151 -12.71 -16.89 -35.88
N ILE A 152 -13.27 -17.47 -34.82
CA ILE A 152 -14.33 -18.50 -34.90
C ILE A 152 -15.57 -17.96 -35.60
N ILE A 153 -16.06 -16.79 -35.20
CA ILE A 153 -17.24 -16.14 -35.81
C ILE A 153 -16.99 -15.83 -37.27
N HIS A 154 -15.81 -15.28 -37.59
CA HIS A 154 -15.45 -14.95 -38.98
C HIS A 154 -15.39 -16.20 -39.84
N SER A 155 -14.74 -17.26 -39.35
CA SER A 155 -14.64 -18.54 -40.04
C SER A 155 -16.02 -19.17 -40.23
N SER A 156 -16.89 -19.15 -39.23
CA SER A 156 -18.26 -19.68 -39.34
C SER A 156 -19.12 -18.91 -40.35
N LYS A 157 -19.05 -17.59 -40.37
CA LYS A 157 -19.72 -16.75 -41.38
C LYS A 157 -19.22 -17.02 -42.77
N TYR A 158 -17.90 -17.16 -42.95
CA TYR A 158 -17.35 -17.53 -44.24
C TYR A 158 -17.82 -18.89 -44.73
N LYS A 159 -17.77 -19.91 -43.87
CA LYS A 159 -18.29 -21.26 -44.18
C LYS A 159 -19.78 -21.26 -44.54
N ALA A 160 -20.60 -20.50 -43.81
CA ALA A 160 -22.05 -20.36 -44.11
C ALA A 160 -22.26 -19.72 -45.46
N ARG A 161 -21.56 -18.63 -45.81
CA ARG A 161 -21.65 -17.98 -47.11
C ARG A 161 -21.20 -18.88 -48.26
N LEU A 162 -20.12 -19.64 -48.03
CA LEU A 162 -19.61 -20.58 -49.05
C LEU A 162 -20.63 -21.73 -49.28
N ALA A 163 -21.29 -22.23 -48.21
CA ALA A 163 -22.31 -23.25 -48.31
C ALA A 163 -23.53 -22.73 -49.10
N GLU A 164 -23.97 -21.51 -48.81
CA GLU A 164 -25.06 -20.84 -49.51
C GLU A 164 -24.72 -20.62 -51.01
N TYR A 165 -23.55 -20.10 -51.29
CA TYR A 165 -23.06 -19.95 -52.67
C TYR A 165 -23.06 -21.28 -53.43
N ASN A 166 -22.51 -22.34 -52.84
CA ASN A 166 -22.46 -23.66 -53.48
C ASN A 166 -23.87 -24.22 -53.73
N LYS A 167 -24.77 -24.05 -52.76
CA LYS A 167 -26.19 -24.42 -52.94
C LYS A 167 -26.84 -23.68 -54.11
N ASN A 168 -26.69 -22.38 -54.19
CA ASN A 168 -27.24 -21.54 -55.22
C ASN A 168 -26.61 -21.89 -56.61
N LYS A 169 -25.30 -22.12 -56.63
CA LYS A 169 -24.60 -22.58 -57.87
C LYS A 169 -25.18 -23.90 -58.37
N THR A 170 -25.35 -24.90 -57.52
CA THR A 170 -25.92 -26.21 -57.89
C THR A 170 -27.35 -26.07 -58.38
N LEU A 171 -28.17 -25.21 -57.78
CA LEU A 171 -29.52 -24.92 -58.23
C LEU A 171 -29.53 -24.21 -59.60
N ALA A 172 -28.63 -23.29 -59.82
CA ALA A 172 -28.48 -22.62 -61.13
C ALA A 172 -28.07 -23.61 -62.23
N GLU A 173 -27.08 -24.46 -61.97
CA GLU A 173 -26.61 -25.51 -62.88
C GLU A 173 -27.73 -26.48 -63.24
N LYS A 174 -28.49 -26.96 -62.28
CA LYS A 174 -29.66 -27.83 -62.48
C LYS A 174 -30.75 -27.16 -63.36
N ASN A 175 -31.04 -25.90 -63.11
CA ASN A 175 -32.01 -25.16 -63.90
C ASN A 175 -31.53 -24.92 -65.35
N LEU A 176 -30.25 -24.74 -65.56
CA LEU A 176 -29.66 -24.63 -66.90
C LEU A 176 -29.77 -25.94 -67.68
N GLU A 177 -29.45 -27.07 -67.08
CA GLU A 177 -29.59 -28.41 -67.65
C GLU A 177 -31.05 -28.67 -68.08
N GLN A 178 -32.00 -28.21 -67.28
CA GLN A 178 -33.42 -28.31 -67.54
C GLN A 178 -33.94 -27.27 -68.55
N LYS A 179 -33.05 -26.43 -69.11
CA LYS A 179 -33.39 -25.33 -70.02
C LYS A 179 -34.33 -24.27 -69.39
N ASN A 180 -34.36 -24.21 -68.06
CA ASN A 180 -35.17 -23.21 -67.31
C ASN A 180 -34.28 -21.97 -67.06
N TYR A 181 -34.03 -21.21 -68.10
CA TYR A 181 -33.11 -20.10 -68.07
C TYR A 181 -33.55 -18.96 -67.15
N ALA A 182 -34.88 -18.73 -67.00
CA ALA A 182 -35.37 -17.68 -66.12
C ALA A 182 -35.05 -17.98 -64.65
N SER A 183 -35.27 -19.23 -64.19
CA SER A 183 -34.95 -19.66 -62.83
C SER A 183 -33.46 -19.78 -62.59
N ALA A 184 -32.67 -20.15 -63.57
CA ALA A 184 -31.18 -20.21 -63.43
C ALA A 184 -30.59 -18.83 -63.18
N LYS A 185 -31.18 -17.77 -63.65
CA LYS A 185 -30.67 -16.39 -63.53
C LYS A 185 -30.91 -15.80 -62.12
N VAL A 186 -31.81 -16.39 -61.35
CA VAL A 186 -32.19 -15.91 -59.99
C VAL A 186 -31.13 -16.32 -58.93
N TYR A 187 -30.38 -17.37 -59.16
CA TYR A 187 -29.35 -17.90 -58.23
C TYR A 187 -27.97 -17.47 -58.64
#